data_e7e7acb59775a55896070d26379abad0
#
_entry.id   e7e7acb59775a55896070d26379abad0
#
_cell.length_a   1.000
_cell.length_b   1.000
_cell.length_c   1.000
_cell.angle_alpha   90.00
_cell.angle_beta   90.00
_cell.angle_gamma   90.00
#
_symmetry.space_group_name_H-M   'P 1'
#
loop_
_entity.id
_entity.type
_entity.pdbx_description
1 polymer ?
#
loop_
_entity_poly.entity_id
_entity_poly.type
_entity_poly.pdbx_seq_one_letter_code
_entity_poly.pdbx_strand_id
1 'polypeptide(L)'
;MKLKHISNIKWIGGKHGKEEKYLDLMPKHKIFVDCFFGSGAIPFYKETVNPAKLTVVNDINDRLINYMMVLKEDPERLYKECSSLPYSESLFEKWKWEAWPEDNLQAAVRFYYLMRVCFGGGGHKYRNGIGLSKTQNKAKQLMTATELIPKMAELIKEWNILNRDFEEVIKFYDTEETLFFLDPPYHKHEDMYFGGFEEKDHIRLKKRLDKIKGKAMVCYYSSPLIDELYKDWHIVEYSTASQIKNRTDGEKCPVRNELILMNYKPIGFEQLSIV
;
A
#
# COMPACT_ATOMS: atom_id res chain seq x y z
N MET A 1 0.88 23.91 -0.64
CA MET A 1 1.18 23.03 -1.80
C MET A 1 0.74 21.62 -1.44
N LYS A 2 -0.31 21.10 -2.07
CA LYS A 2 -0.77 19.71 -1.83
C LYS A 2 0.34 18.77 -2.30
N LEU A 3 0.88 17.98 -1.40
CA LEU A 3 1.95 17.04 -1.69
C LEU A 3 1.35 15.75 -2.25
N LYS A 4 1.13 15.71 -3.55
CA LYS A 4 0.77 14.46 -4.24
C LYS A 4 2.02 13.57 -4.28
N HIS A 5 1.84 12.27 -3.98
CA HIS A 5 2.87 11.23 -4.08
C HIS A 5 4.04 11.34 -3.08
N ILE A 6 3.73 11.33 -1.78
CA ILE A 6 4.75 11.41 -0.73
C ILE A 6 5.44 10.06 -0.50
N SER A 7 4.76 8.95 -0.67
CA SER A 7 5.40 7.64 -0.48
C SER A 7 6.50 7.40 -1.52
N ASN A 8 7.67 6.99 -1.04
CA ASN A 8 8.84 6.71 -1.87
C ASN A 8 8.99 5.22 -2.23
N ILE A 9 8.09 4.35 -1.77
CA ILE A 9 8.09 2.92 -2.09
C ILE A 9 7.18 2.66 -3.28
N LYS A 10 7.65 1.90 -4.27
CA LYS A 10 6.79 1.29 -5.27
C LYS A 10 6.18 0.02 -4.72
N TRP A 11 4.90 -0.19 -4.95
CA TRP A 11 4.19 -1.36 -4.47
C TRP A 11 3.22 -1.87 -5.54
N ILE A 12 3.10 -3.19 -5.68
CA ILE A 12 2.13 -3.79 -6.59
C ILE A 12 0.72 -3.45 -6.08
N GLY A 13 -0.16 -2.95 -6.94
CA GLY A 13 -1.50 -2.53 -6.54
C GLY A 13 -1.55 -1.19 -5.79
N GLY A 14 -0.42 -0.50 -5.58
CA GLY A 14 -0.37 0.77 -4.85
C GLY A 14 -1.31 1.83 -5.42
N LYS A 15 -1.91 2.62 -4.52
CA LYS A 15 -2.97 3.59 -4.81
C LYS A 15 -2.47 4.99 -5.24
N HIS A 16 -1.21 5.09 -5.65
CA HIS A 16 -0.62 6.36 -6.10
C HIS A 16 -1.41 7.00 -7.25
N GLY A 17 -1.71 8.29 -7.12
CA GLY A 17 -2.47 9.08 -8.09
C GLY A 17 -3.99 8.93 -8.00
N LYS A 18 -4.48 8.13 -7.06
CA LYS A 18 -5.90 7.90 -6.83
C LYS A 18 -6.35 8.32 -5.43
N GLU A 19 -5.45 8.86 -4.61
CA GLU A 19 -5.64 9.08 -3.17
C GLU A 19 -6.88 9.93 -2.87
N GLU A 20 -7.13 11.00 -3.64
CA GLU A 20 -8.29 11.89 -3.47
C GLU A 20 -9.61 11.12 -3.54
N LYS A 21 -9.73 10.17 -4.48
CA LYS A 21 -10.95 9.38 -4.66
C LYS A 21 -11.31 8.56 -3.42
N TYR A 22 -10.30 8.03 -2.72
CA TYR A 22 -10.53 7.29 -1.48
C TYR A 22 -10.90 8.22 -0.34
N LEU A 23 -10.21 9.37 -0.21
CA LEU A 23 -10.46 10.32 0.85
C LEU A 23 -11.87 10.93 0.76
N ASP A 24 -12.38 11.20 -0.45
CA ASP A 24 -13.71 11.73 -0.68
C ASP A 24 -14.83 10.78 -0.20
N LEU A 25 -14.54 9.48 -0.13
CA LEU A 25 -15.46 8.47 0.38
C LEU A 25 -15.33 8.23 1.89
N MET A 26 -14.25 8.74 2.53
CA MET A 26 -14.01 8.49 3.95
C MET A 26 -14.96 9.29 4.84
N PRO A 27 -15.62 8.66 5.81
CA PRO A 27 -16.46 9.36 6.77
C PRO A 27 -15.60 10.10 7.81
N LYS A 28 -16.21 10.95 8.60
CA LYS A 28 -15.55 11.53 9.79
C LYS A 28 -15.12 10.41 10.75
N HIS A 29 -13.89 10.49 11.24
CA HIS A 29 -13.29 9.54 12.18
C HIS A 29 -12.21 10.24 13.01
N LYS A 30 -11.88 9.68 14.18
CA LYS A 30 -10.76 10.14 15.00
C LYS A 30 -9.58 9.20 14.95
N ILE A 31 -9.83 7.90 14.69
CA ILE A 31 -8.81 6.86 14.59
C ILE A 31 -8.81 6.35 13.16
N PHE A 32 -7.67 6.40 12.51
CA PHE A 32 -7.44 5.83 11.19
C PHE A 32 -6.51 4.63 11.31
N VAL A 33 -6.94 3.48 10.81
CA VAL A 33 -6.17 2.23 10.86
C VAL A 33 -6.02 1.67 9.45
N ASP A 34 -4.78 1.65 8.94
CA ASP A 34 -4.43 0.95 7.70
C ASP A 34 -3.86 -0.43 8.04
N CYS A 35 -4.63 -1.49 7.77
CA CYS A 35 -4.26 -2.86 8.15
C CYS A 35 -3.30 -3.54 7.17
N PHE A 36 -3.18 -3.03 5.94
CA PHE A 36 -2.34 -3.57 4.86
C PHE A 36 -1.58 -2.43 4.20
N PHE A 37 -0.61 -1.88 4.92
CA PHE A 37 0.03 -0.61 4.62
C PHE A 37 0.67 -0.52 3.23
N GLY A 38 1.37 -1.58 2.78
CA GLY A 38 2.02 -1.62 1.48
C GLY A 38 2.89 -0.38 1.19
N SER A 39 2.54 0.39 0.16
CA SER A 39 3.27 1.63 -0.15
C SER A 39 2.93 2.80 0.77
N GLY A 40 1.85 2.72 1.53
CA GLY A 40 1.38 3.81 2.37
C GLY A 40 0.82 5.02 1.61
N ALA A 41 0.46 4.87 0.33
CA ALA A 41 0.00 6.00 -0.49
C ALA A 41 -1.19 6.74 0.17
N ILE A 42 -2.16 6.00 0.67
CA ILE A 42 -3.35 6.56 1.30
C ILE A 42 -3.04 7.21 2.66
N PRO A 43 -2.40 6.54 3.64
CA PRO A 43 -2.12 7.16 4.93
C PRO A 43 -1.19 8.38 4.81
N PHE A 44 -0.15 8.34 3.98
CA PHE A 44 0.72 9.51 3.78
C PHE A 44 -0.04 10.71 3.20
N TYR A 45 -0.86 10.50 2.16
CA TYR A 45 -1.63 11.60 1.59
C TYR A 45 -2.68 12.12 2.57
N LYS A 46 -3.38 11.21 3.25
CA LYS A 46 -4.38 11.55 4.27
C LYS A 46 -3.79 12.40 5.39
N GLU A 47 -2.59 12.07 5.86
CA GLU A 47 -1.90 12.83 6.91
C GLU A 47 -1.66 14.30 6.52
N THR A 48 -1.43 14.57 5.23
CA THR A 48 -1.20 15.93 4.74
C THR A 48 -2.44 16.78 4.56
N VAL A 49 -3.62 16.17 4.37
CA VAL A 49 -4.86 16.89 4.01
C VAL A 49 -5.96 16.78 5.06
N ASN A 50 -5.99 15.68 5.80
CA ASN A 50 -6.99 15.39 6.82
C ASN A 50 -6.43 14.40 7.86
N PRO A 51 -5.49 14.84 8.72
CA PRO A 51 -4.88 13.99 9.74
C PRO A 51 -5.93 13.47 10.72
N ALA A 52 -5.76 12.24 11.21
CA ALA A 52 -6.55 11.69 12.29
C ALA A 52 -5.93 12.07 13.64
N LYS A 53 -6.73 11.96 14.71
CA LYS A 53 -6.19 12.09 16.07
C LYS A 53 -5.19 10.97 16.41
N LEU A 54 -5.43 9.80 15.84
CA LEU A 54 -4.55 8.62 15.94
C LEU A 54 -4.48 7.93 14.59
N THR A 55 -3.27 7.83 14.03
CA THR A 55 -2.97 7.05 12.83
C THR A 55 -2.20 5.79 13.21
N VAL A 56 -2.74 4.65 12.81
CA VAL A 56 -2.15 3.31 13.01
C VAL A 56 -1.94 2.68 11.65
N VAL A 57 -0.73 2.18 11.41
CA VAL A 57 -0.39 1.45 10.18
C VAL A 57 0.15 0.08 10.55
N ASN A 58 -0.25 -0.92 9.78
CA ASN A 58 0.13 -2.31 9.99
C ASN A 58 0.45 -3.00 8.68
N ASP A 59 1.44 -3.85 8.68
CA ASP A 59 1.69 -4.79 7.60
C ASP A 59 2.30 -6.07 8.17
N ILE A 60 2.02 -7.20 7.56
CA ILE A 60 2.61 -8.49 7.94
C ILE A 60 4.05 -8.64 7.43
N ASN A 61 4.45 -7.80 6.48
CA ASN A 61 5.80 -7.80 5.91
C ASN A 61 6.80 -7.13 6.89
N ASP A 62 7.54 -7.94 7.60
CA ASP A 62 8.57 -7.54 8.56
C ASP A 62 9.64 -6.60 7.97
N ARG A 63 10.01 -6.79 6.70
CA ARG A 63 11.00 -5.93 6.01
C ARG A 63 10.45 -4.53 5.74
N LEU A 64 9.18 -4.43 5.38
CA LEU A 64 8.50 -3.15 5.24
C LEU A 64 8.41 -2.43 6.57
N ILE A 65 8.04 -3.16 7.63
CA ILE A 65 7.94 -2.58 8.98
C ILE A 65 9.33 -2.17 9.50
N ASN A 66 10.38 -2.98 9.28
CA ASN A 66 11.74 -2.56 9.59
C ASN A 66 12.13 -1.26 8.87
N TYR A 67 11.81 -1.14 7.58
CA TYR A 67 12.04 0.11 6.84
C TYR A 67 11.31 1.30 7.48
N MET A 68 10.05 1.12 7.87
CA MET A 68 9.25 2.17 8.53
C MET A 68 9.80 2.55 9.91
N MET A 69 10.30 1.57 10.68
CA MET A 69 10.94 1.82 11.97
C MET A 69 12.24 2.62 11.81
N VAL A 70 13.12 2.22 10.89
CA VAL A 70 14.36 2.95 10.61
C VAL A 70 14.07 4.35 10.06
N LEU A 71 13.06 4.50 9.20
CA LEU A 71 12.58 5.79 8.71
C LEU A 71 12.13 6.72 9.84
N LYS A 72 11.52 6.16 10.89
CA LYS A 72 11.06 6.91 12.07
C LYS A 72 12.17 7.25 13.04
N GLU A 73 13.08 6.31 13.28
CA GLU A 73 14.11 6.37 14.34
C GLU A 73 15.40 7.08 13.88
N ASP A 74 15.85 6.83 12.65
CA ASP A 74 17.10 7.37 12.11
C ASP A 74 16.99 7.77 10.62
N PRO A 75 16.12 8.74 10.29
CA PRO A 75 15.89 9.15 8.91
C PRO A 75 17.13 9.77 8.25
N GLU A 76 18.02 10.39 9.02
CA GLU A 76 19.22 11.04 8.49
C GLU A 76 20.21 10.00 7.95
N ARG A 77 20.49 8.95 8.71
CA ARG A 77 21.37 7.87 8.24
C ARG A 77 20.72 7.10 7.10
N LEU A 78 19.41 6.80 7.19
CA LEU A 78 18.68 6.17 6.09
C LEU A 78 18.79 6.98 4.81
N TYR A 79 18.57 8.30 4.87
CA TYR A 79 18.69 9.20 3.74
C TYR A 79 20.12 9.19 3.15
N LYS A 80 21.14 9.30 4.01
CA LYS A 80 22.55 9.31 3.61
C LYS A 80 22.92 8.01 2.86
N GLU A 81 22.60 6.87 3.44
CA GLU A 81 22.89 5.57 2.84
C GLU A 81 22.13 5.38 1.49
N CYS A 82 20.85 5.69 1.45
CA CYS A 82 20.05 5.59 0.23
C CYS A 82 20.50 6.56 -0.87
N SER A 83 20.99 7.75 -0.51
CA SER A 83 21.46 8.77 -1.47
C SER A 83 22.75 8.38 -2.19
N SER A 84 23.55 7.50 -1.60
CA SER A 84 24.80 7.00 -2.19
C SER A 84 24.59 5.87 -3.19
N LEU A 85 23.38 5.30 -3.30
CA LEU A 85 23.11 4.13 -4.11
C LEU A 85 23.02 4.44 -5.60
N PRO A 86 23.77 3.73 -6.46
CA PRO A 86 23.64 3.84 -7.90
C PRO A 86 22.39 3.12 -8.42
N TYR A 87 21.82 3.57 -9.53
CA TYR A 87 20.86 2.77 -10.28
C TYR A 87 21.61 1.71 -11.08
N SER A 88 21.79 0.51 -10.54
CA SER A 88 22.68 -0.53 -11.05
C SER A 88 21.99 -1.90 -11.11
N GLU A 89 22.02 -2.53 -12.28
CA GLU A 89 21.51 -3.88 -12.47
C GLU A 89 22.34 -4.91 -11.69
N SER A 90 23.66 -4.79 -11.69
CA SER A 90 24.53 -5.71 -10.96
C SER A 90 24.31 -5.64 -9.44
N LEU A 91 24.10 -4.43 -8.89
CA LEU A 91 23.76 -4.26 -7.47
C LEU A 91 22.38 -4.85 -7.16
N PHE A 92 21.40 -4.62 -8.04
CA PHE A 92 20.05 -5.18 -7.89
C PHE A 92 20.07 -6.70 -7.87
N GLU A 93 20.73 -7.35 -8.85
CA GLU A 93 20.80 -8.81 -8.91
C GLU A 93 21.59 -9.40 -7.72
N LYS A 94 22.70 -8.75 -7.32
CA LYS A 94 23.44 -9.13 -6.11
C LYS A 94 22.52 -9.13 -4.88
N TRP A 95 21.87 -8.00 -4.60
CA TRP A 95 21.05 -7.82 -3.41
C TRP A 95 19.76 -8.65 -3.42
N LYS A 96 19.25 -8.99 -4.57
CA LYS A 96 18.07 -9.84 -4.70
C LYS A 96 18.28 -11.25 -4.14
N TRP A 97 19.52 -11.79 -4.26
CA TRP A 97 19.82 -13.16 -3.91
C TRP A 97 20.69 -13.37 -2.67
N GLU A 98 21.37 -12.35 -2.21
CA GLU A 98 22.16 -12.43 -0.98
C GLU A 98 21.28 -12.67 0.27
N ALA A 99 21.87 -13.21 1.34
CA ALA A 99 21.25 -13.25 2.65
C ALA A 99 20.89 -11.83 3.12
N TRP A 100 19.78 -11.67 3.80
CA TRP A 100 19.37 -10.36 4.33
C TRP A 100 20.34 -9.91 5.42
N PRO A 101 20.67 -8.60 5.46
CA PRO A 101 21.47 -8.06 6.56
C PRO A 101 20.79 -8.25 7.91
N GLU A 102 21.59 -8.55 8.94
CA GLU A 102 21.13 -8.57 10.35
C GLU A 102 20.97 -7.14 10.91
N ASP A 103 21.76 -6.19 10.40
CA ASP A 103 21.66 -4.79 10.75
C ASP A 103 20.39 -4.14 10.16
N ASN A 104 19.56 -3.56 11.02
CA ASN A 104 18.26 -3.01 10.65
C ASN A 104 18.37 -1.88 9.61
N LEU A 105 19.38 -1.01 9.72
CA LEU A 105 19.58 0.08 8.75
C LEU A 105 19.94 -0.48 7.38
N GLN A 106 20.90 -1.41 7.32
CA GLN A 106 21.30 -2.02 6.05
C GLN A 106 20.16 -2.85 5.43
N ALA A 107 19.37 -3.53 6.24
CA ALA A 107 18.16 -4.22 5.79
C ALA A 107 17.11 -3.23 5.23
N ALA A 108 16.90 -2.09 5.88
CA ALA A 108 16.00 -1.03 5.41
C ALA A 108 16.47 -0.39 4.11
N VAL A 109 17.75 -0.08 3.98
CA VAL A 109 18.38 0.46 2.76
C VAL A 109 18.20 -0.50 1.60
N ARG A 110 18.49 -1.80 1.82
CA ARG A 110 18.31 -2.84 0.79
C ARG A 110 16.85 -3.02 0.40
N PHE A 111 15.93 -3.04 1.37
CA PHE A 111 14.50 -3.12 1.09
C PHE A 111 14.04 -1.96 0.21
N TYR A 112 14.35 -0.72 0.62
CA TYR A 112 14.04 0.47 -0.16
C TYR A 112 14.57 0.37 -1.59
N TYR A 113 15.85 0.04 -1.76
CA TYR A 113 16.48 -0.08 -3.06
C TYR A 113 15.77 -1.10 -3.96
N LEU A 114 15.61 -2.33 -3.49
CA LEU A 114 14.97 -3.40 -4.26
C LEU A 114 13.53 -3.03 -4.67
N MET A 115 12.74 -2.49 -3.74
CA MET A 115 11.38 -2.05 -4.04
C MET A 115 11.36 -0.90 -5.05
N ARG A 116 12.32 0.02 -4.97
CA ARG A 116 12.34 1.22 -5.82
C ARG A 116 12.83 0.95 -7.23
N VAL A 117 13.86 0.13 -7.41
CA VAL A 117 14.45 -0.14 -8.73
C VAL A 117 13.79 -1.27 -9.48
N CYS A 118 13.15 -2.21 -8.79
CA CYS A 118 12.43 -3.31 -9.42
C CYS A 118 11.29 -2.82 -10.31
N PHE A 119 11.09 -3.47 -11.46
CA PHE A 119 9.96 -3.17 -12.32
C PHE A 119 8.63 -3.47 -11.61
N GLY A 120 7.70 -2.50 -11.62
CA GLY A 120 6.38 -2.66 -11.01
C GLY A 120 6.36 -2.77 -9.48
N GLY A 121 7.48 -2.47 -8.78
CA GLY A 121 7.56 -2.56 -7.31
C GLY A 121 7.86 -3.94 -6.77
N GLY A 122 8.30 -4.87 -7.64
CA GLY A 122 8.95 -6.12 -7.28
C GLY A 122 8.09 -7.24 -6.72
N GLY A 123 7.05 -6.96 -5.99
CA GLY A 123 6.24 -7.95 -5.30
C GLY A 123 7.06 -8.92 -4.42
N HIS A 124 6.43 -10.01 -4.03
CA HIS A 124 7.12 -11.09 -3.33
C HIS A 124 8.25 -11.67 -4.22
N LYS A 125 9.45 -11.74 -3.69
CA LYS A 125 10.66 -12.27 -4.34
C LYS A 125 11.24 -11.42 -5.51
N TYR A 126 10.81 -10.18 -5.72
CA TYR A 126 11.36 -9.26 -6.73
C TYR A 126 11.48 -9.91 -8.14
N ARG A 127 10.43 -10.61 -8.58
CA ARG A 127 10.44 -11.46 -9.80
C ARG A 127 10.69 -10.70 -11.09
N ASN A 128 10.41 -9.41 -11.14
CA ASN A 128 10.30 -8.64 -12.38
C ASN A 128 11.62 -8.05 -12.89
N GLY A 129 12.77 -8.29 -12.25
CA GLY A 129 14.04 -7.66 -12.63
C GLY A 129 14.07 -6.14 -12.42
N ILE A 130 15.16 -5.48 -12.82
CA ILE A 130 15.32 -4.04 -12.73
C ILE A 130 14.44 -3.30 -13.75
N GLY A 131 13.86 -2.18 -13.35
CA GLY A 131 13.00 -1.37 -14.23
C GLY A 131 13.80 -0.50 -15.18
N LEU A 132 13.95 -0.89 -16.44
CA LEU A 132 14.59 -0.08 -17.48
C LEU A 132 13.61 0.80 -18.24
N SER A 133 14.11 1.85 -18.87
CA SER A 133 13.33 2.73 -19.75
C SER A 133 14.19 3.39 -20.82
N LYS A 134 13.66 3.46 -22.05
CA LYS A 134 14.29 4.16 -23.16
C LYS A 134 14.08 5.69 -23.11
N THR A 135 13.07 6.16 -22.37
CA THR A 135 12.62 7.56 -22.39
C THR A 135 12.72 8.27 -21.05
N GLN A 136 12.94 7.54 -19.94
CA GLN A 136 12.95 8.11 -18.60
C GLN A 136 14.30 7.83 -17.91
N ASN A 137 14.85 8.85 -17.27
CA ASN A 137 16.03 8.69 -16.42
C ASN A 137 15.64 8.02 -15.08
N LYS A 138 15.90 6.72 -14.97
CA LYS A 138 15.58 5.92 -13.78
C LYS A 138 16.45 6.27 -12.58
N ALA A 139 17.71 6.63 -12.80
CA ALA A 139 18.58 7.09 -11.71
C ALA A 139 18.06 8.40 -11.09
N LYS A 140 17.64 9.36 -11.92
CA LYS A 140 16.99 10.58 -11.43
C LYS A 140 15.70 10.29 -10.63
N GLN A 141 14.90 9.30 -11.08
CA GLN A 141 13.70 8.90 -10.35
C GLN A 141 14.02 8.25 -8.99
N LEU A 142 15.12 7.49 -8.88
CA LEU A 142 15.61 6.97 -7.61
C LEU A 142 16.00 8.11 -6.67
N MET A 143 16.81 9.06 -7.14
CA MET A 143 17.23 10.24 -6.36
C MET A 143 16.02 11.04 -5.85
N THR A 144 15.11 11.42 -6.73
CA THR A 144 13.89 12.17 -6.34
C THR A 144 13.06 11.43 -5.29
N ALA A 145 12.97 10.09 -5.36
CA ALA A 145 12.27 9.32 -4.36
C ALA A 145 13.02 9.27 -3.02
N THR A 146 14.35 9.24 -3.05
CA THR A 146 15.17 9.28 -1.84
C THR A 146 15.02 10.61 -1.10
N GLU A 147 14.88 11.73 -1.83
CA GLU A 147 14.63 13.08 -1.27
C GLU A 147 13.32 13.17 -0.46
N LEU A 148 12.41 12.20 -0.59
CA LEU A 148 11.20 12.13 0.22
C LEU A 148 11.42 11.58 1.63
N ILE A 149 12.53 10.91 1.91
CA ILE A 149 12.81 10.26 3.21
C ILE A 149 12.63 11.22 4.40
N PRO A 150 13.26 12.41 4.45
CA PRO A 150 13.11 13.30 5.59
C PRO A 150 11.67 13.74 5.82
N LYS A 151 10.93 13.95 4.73
CA LYS A 151 9.56 14.39 4.76
C LYS A 151 8.59 13.30 5.21
N MET A 152 8.81 12.08 4.75
CA MET A 152 8.04 10.93 5.22
C MET A 152 8.28 10.70 6.71
N ALA A 153 9.52 10.80 7.17
CA ALA A 153 9.88 10.70 8.58
C ALA A 153 9.12 11.70 9.45
N GLU A 154 8.99 12.95 8.99
CA GLU A 154 8.24 13.98 9.71
C GLU A 154 6.77 13.62 9.87
N LEU A 155 6.13 13.10 8.83
CA LEU A 155 4.71 12.73 8.84
C LEU A 155 4.40 11.54 9.77
N ILE A 156 5.35 10.59 9.91
CA ILE A 156 5.10 9.37 10.69
C ILE A 156 5.48 9.48 12.16
N LYS A 157 5.94 10.64 12.64
CA LYS A 157 6.42 10.82 14.02
C LYS A 157 5.43 10.34 15.08
N GLU A 158 4.15 10.63 14.87
CA GLU A 158 3.07 10.28 15.81
C GLU A 158 2.32 8.99 15.43
N TRP A 159 2.73 8.30 14.37
CA TRP A 159 2.06 7.08 13.96
C TRP A 159 2.43 5.89 14.85
N ASN A 160 1.44 5.04 15.09
CA ASN A 160 1.66 3.70 15.62
C ASN A 160 1.93 2.76 14.45
N ILE A 161 3.10 2.13 14.45
CA ILE A 161 3.55 1.20 13.41
C ILE A 161 3.53 -0.21 14.01
N LEU A 162 2.78 -1.12 13.37
CA LEU A 162 2.55 -2.48 13.87
C LEU A 162 3.00 -3.51 12.83
N ASN A 163 3.33 -4.71 13.33
CA ASN A 163 3.63 -5.89 12.53
C ASN A 163 2.84 -7.07 13.10
N ARG A 164 1.54 -7.11 12.82
CA ARG A 164 0.61 -8.09 13.40
C ARG A 164 -0.33 -8.65 12.34
N ASP A 165 -0.99 -9.76 12.67
CA ASP A 165 -2.13 -10.23 11.91
C ASP A 165 -3.24 -9.17 11.91
N PHE A 166 -3.88 -8.97 10.75
CA PHE A 166 -4.91 -7.94 10.56
C PHE A 166 -6.08 -8.09 11.53
N GLU A 167 -6.44 -9.33 11.90
CA GLU A 167 -7.58 -9.59 12.78
C GLU A 167 -7.31 -9.11 14.21
N GLU A 168 -6.08 -9.25 14.70
CA GLU A 168 -5.66 -8.71 15.99
C GLU A 168 -5.73 -7.18 16.01
N VAL A 169 -5.25 -6.54 14.94
CA VAL A 169 -5.27 -5.08 14.79
C VAL A 169 -6.70 -4.56 14.76
N ILE A 170 -7.56 -5.16 13.94
CA ILE A 170 -8.97 -4.80 13.85
C ILE A 170 -9.66 -4.97 15.21
N LYS A 171 -9.43 -6.09 15.89
CA LYS A 171 -10.01 -6.35 17.21
C LYS A 171 -9.61 -5.33 18.25
N PHE A 172 -8.35 -4.90 18.25
CA PHE A 172 -7.81 -3.99 19.25
C PHE A 172 -8.29 -2.55 19.05
N TYR A 173 -8.35 -2.07 17.80
CA TYR A 173 -8.69 -0.68 17.49
C TYR A 173 -10.17 -0.45 17.16
N ASP A 174 -11.04 -1.45 17.33
CA ASP A 174 -12.45 -1.37 16.99
C ASP A 174 -13.22 -0.47 17.97
N THR A 175 -13.53 0.74 17.53
CA THR A 175 -14.40 1.70 18.21
C THR A 175 -15.34 2.37 17.19
N GLU A 176 -16.41 3.03 17.65
CA GLU A 176 -17.32 3.80 16.78
C GLU A 176 -16.62 4.96 16.05
N GLU A 177 -15.48 5.43 16.56
CA GLU A 177 -14.68 6.53 15.99
C GLU A 177 -13.58 6.05 15.04
N THR A 178 -13.46 4.73 14.81
CA THR A 178 -12.41 4.13 13.97
C THR A 178 -12.88 4.00 12.54
N LEU A 179 -12.00 4.39 11.61
CA LEU A 179 -12.05 4.02 10.19
C LEU A 179 -10.92 3.05 9.89
N PHE A 180 -11.28 1.83 9.49
CA PHE A 180 -10.36 0.85 8.95
C PHE A 180 -10.26 1.02 7.44
N PHE A 181 -9.05 1.25 6.93
CA PHE A 181 -8.72 1.17 5.52
C PHE A 181 -8.01 -0.17 5.27
N LEU A 182 -8.48 -0.92 4.28
CA LEU A 182 -8.01 -2.28 4.04
C LEU A 182 -7.79 -2.49 2.54
N ASP A 183 -6.54 -2.66 2.15
CA ASP A 183 -6.12 -2.99 0.78
C ASP A 183 -5.38 -4.34 0.78
N PRO A 184 -6.08 -5.45 1.12
CA PRO A 184 -5.47 -6.77 1.25
C PRO A 184 -4.98 -7.30 -0.11
N PRO A 185 -4.16 -8.37 -0.13
CA PRO A 185 -3.91 -9.12 -1.35
C PRO A 185 -5.21 -9.44 -2.08
N TYR A 186 -5.28 -9.22 -3.39
CA TYR A 186 -6.52 -9.42 -4.13
C TYR A 186 -6.72 -10.89 -4.46
N HIS A 187 -7.97 -11.34 -4.39
CA HIS A 187 -8.37 -12.72 -4.68
C HIS A 187 -7.85 -13.18 -6.06
N LYS A 188 -7.19 -14.34 -6.09
CA LYS A 188 -6.43 -14.93 -7.22
C LYS A 188 -5.14 -14.21 -7.60
N HIS A 189 -4.63 -13.33 -6.74
CA HIS A 189 -3.36 -12.62 -6.90
C HIS A 189 -2.52 -12.61 -5.62
N GLU A 190 -2.87 -13.44 -4.64
CA GLU A 190 -2.28 -13.47 -3.30
C GLU A 190 -0.79 -13.82 -3.35
N ASP A 191 -0.38 -14.67 -4.29
CA ASP A 191 1.00 -15.12 -4.51
C ASP A 191 1.98 -13.99 -4.87
N MET A 192 1.46 -12.81 -5.24
CA MET A 192 2.26 -11.62 -5.54
C MET A 192 2.76 -10.91 -4.27
N TYR A 193 2.20 -11.23 -3.10
CA TYR A 193 2.46 -10.52 -1.86
C TYR A 193 3.19 -11.39 -0.84
N PHE A 194 3.79 -10.74 0.15
CA PHE A 194 4.38 -11.39 1.31
C PHE A 194 3.29 -11.77 2.32
N GLY A 195 3.54 -12.84 3.11
CA GLY A 195 2.68 -13.17 4.27
C GLY A 195 1.72 -14.34 4.08
N GLY A 196 1.67 -14.94 2.86
CA GLY A 196 0.91 -16.19 2.67
C GLY A 196 -0.61 -16.04 2.81
N PHE A 197 -1.16 -14.90 2.38
CA PHE A 197 -2.61 -14.67 2.36
C PHE A 197 -3.29 -15.67 1.42
N GLU A 198 -4.41 -16.26 1.81
CA GLU A 198 -5.13 -17.30 1.07
C GLU A 198 -6.63 -16.99 1.01
N GLU A 199 -7.39 -17.78 0.22
CA GLU A 199 -8.84 -17.63 0.11
C GLU A 199 -9.57 -17.64 1.46
N LYS A 200 -9.15 -18.48 2.40
CA LYS A 200 -9.68 -18.51 3.76
C LYS A 200 -9.54 -17.18 4.51
N ASP A 201 -8.50 -16.39 4.18
CA ASP A 201 -8.22 -15.13 4.84
C ASP A 201 -9.15 -14.00 4.37
N HIS A 202 -9.63 -14.05 3.12
CA HIS A 202 -10.70 -13.16 2.64
C HIS A 202 -11.99 -13.38 3.44
N ILE A 203 -12.35 -14.66 3.66
CA ILE A 203 -13.53 -15.03 4.46
C ILE A 203 -13.34 -14.63 5.93
N ARG A 204 -12.15 -14.85 6.49
CA ARG A 204 -11.80 -14.47 7.86
C ARG A 204 -11.88 -12.95 8.05
N LEU A 205 -11.35 -12.20 7.09
CA LEU A 205 -11.41 -10.73 7.09
C LEU A 205 -12.87 -10.25 7.09
N LYS A 206 -13.70 -10.74 6.17
CA LYS A 206 -15.12 -10.36 6.11
C LYS A 206 -15.87 -10.70 7.40
N LYS A 207 -15.70 -11.92 7.92
CA LYS A 207 -16.30 -12.33 9.21
C LYS A 207 -15.89 -11.44 10.38
N ARG A 208 -14.66 -10.93 10.36
CA ARG A 208 -14.19 -9.98 11.37
C ARG A 208 -14.85 -8.61 11.18
N LEU A 209 -14.91 -8.11 9.96
CA LEU A 209 -15.50 -6.81 9.62
C LEU A 209 -17.02 -6.75 9.86
N ASP A 210 -17.73 -7.87 9.78
CA ASP A 210 -19.18 -7.94 10.12
C ASP A 210 -19.47 -7.71 11.61
N LYS A 211 -18.44 -7.74 12.47
CA LYS A 211 -18.59 -7.63 13.93
C LYS A 211 -18.05 -6.32 14.50
N ILE A 212 -17.53 -5.43 13.66
CA ILE A 212 -16.94 -4.18 14.14
C ILE A 212 -18.00 -3.13 14.45
N LYS A 213 -17.66 -2.26 15.41
CA LYS A 213 -18.42 -1.02 15.72
C LYS A 213 -18.00 0.12 14.80
N GLY A 214 -16.75 0.08 14.36
CA GLY A 214 -16.15 1.08 13.48
C GLY A 214 -16.64 0.99 12.05
N LYS A 215 -16.06 1.83 11.21
CA LYS A 215 -16.31 1.89 9.77
C LYS A 215 -15.16 1.24 9.04
N ALA A 216 -15.47 0.55 7.92
CA ALA A 216 -14.47 -0.11 7.10
C ALA A 216 -14.63 0.25 5.63
N MET A 217 -13.49 0.51 4.97
CA MET A 217 -13.34 0.68 3.53
C MET A 217 -12.35 -0.36 3.03
N VAL A 218 -12.81 -1.26 2.18
CA VAL A 218 -12.03 -2.39 1.65
C VAL A 218 -11.87 -2.27 0.14
N CYS A 219 -10.66 -2.51 -0.36
CA CYS A 219 -10.35 -2.49 -1.78
C CYS A 219 -10.20 -3.90 -2.33
N TYR A 220 -10.85 -4.19 -3.47
CA TYR A 220 -10.69 -5.47 -4.18
C TYR A 220 -10.90 -5.30 -5.70
N TYR A 221 -10.52 -6.31 -6.47
CA TYR A 221 -11.12 -6.55 -7.78
C TYR A 221 -12.37 -7.41 -7.63
N SER A 222 -13.36 -7.20 -8.51
CA SER A 222 -14.54 -8.06 -8.60
C SER A 222 -14.13 -9.51 -8.87
N SER A 223 -14.73 -10.41 -8.14
CA SER A 223 -14.65 -11.86 -8.33
C SER A 223 -15.86 -12.53 -7.66
N PRO A 224 -16.25 -13.75 -8.07
CA PRO A 224 -17.43 -14.42 -7.50
C PRO A 224 -17.40 -14.52 -5.96
N LEU A 225 -16.22 -14.75 -5.38
CA LEU A 225 -16.07 -14.81 -3.91
C LEU A 225 -16.29 -13.43 -3.28
N ILE A 226 -15.62 -12.38 -3.80
CA ILE A 226 -15.69 -11.05 -3.22
C ILE A 226 -17.09 -10.46 -3.41
N ASP A 227 -17.70 -10.65 -4.57
CA ASP A 227 -19.03 -10.15 -4.87
C ASP A 227 -20.09 -10.79 -3.95
N GLU A 228 -19.96 -12.08 -3.63
CA GLU A 228 -20.84 -12.75 -2.66
C GLU A 228 -20.56 -12.32 -1.21
N LEU A 229 -19.28 -12.21 -0.81
CA LEU A 229 -18.91 -11.82 0.56
C LEU A 229 -19.40 -10.42 0.93
N TYR A 230 -19.37 -9.47 -0.02
CA TYR A 230 -19.66 -8.06 0.24
C TYR A 230 -20.96 -7.57 -0.41
N LYS A 231 -21.86 -8.45 -0.84
CA LYS A 231 -23.10 -8.12 -1.55
C LYS A 231 -24.00 -7.11 -0.83
N ASP A 232 -23.96 -7.09 0.51
CA ASP A 232 -24.77 -6.19 1.34
C ASP A 232 -24.07 -4.88 1.70
N TRP A 233 -22.84 -4.66 1.18
CA TRP A 233 -22.07 -3.46 1.44
C TRP A 233 -22.31 -2.39 0.36
N HIS A 234 -22.01 -1.13 0.68
CA HIS A 234 -21.98 -0.07 -0.33
C HIS A 234 -20.76 -0.25 -1.24
N ILE A 235 -21.01 -0.30 -2.54
CA ILE A 235 -19.98 -0.58 -3.56
C ILE A 235 -19.81 0.64 -4.44
N VAL A 236 -18.58 1.11 -4.57
CA VAL A 236 -18.16 2.08 -5.59
C VAL A 236 -17.16 1.39 -6.50
N GLU A 237 -17.43 1.41 -7.81
CA GLU A 237 -16.65 0.72 -8.81
C GLU A 237 -15.82 1.71 -9.63
N TYR A 238 -14.52 1.39 -9.84
CA TYR A 238 -13.64 2.13 -10.74
C TYR A 238 -13.07 1.22 -11.81
N SER A 239 -13.17 1.67 -13.05
CA SER A 239 -12.44 1.05 -14.15
C SER A 239 -10.98 1.47 -14.12
N THR A 240 -10.07 0.52 -13.94
CA THR A 240 -8.62 0.74 -13.95
C THR A 240 -7.97 0.00 -15.10
N ALA A 241 -7.13 0.70 -15.88
CA ALA A 241 -6.27 0.01 -16.84
C ALA A 241 -5.16 -0.74 -16.08
N SER A 242 -5.11 -2.05 -16.19
CA SER A 242 -4.05 -2.86 -15.62
C SER A 242 -2.71 -2.52 -16.28
N GLN A 243 -1.73 -2.03 -15.51
CA GLN A 243 -0.41 -1.64 -16.03
C GLN A 243 0.62 -2.78 -16.06
N ILE A 244 0.28 -3.98 -15.58
CA ILE A 244 1.22 -5.07 -15.39
C ILE A 244 0.93 -6.20 -16.38
N LYS A 245 1.34 -6.05 -17.63
CA LYS A 245 1.58 -7.14 -18.59
C LYS A 245 2.76 -6.78 -19.49
N ASN A 246 3.62 -7.76 -19.77
CA ASN A 246 4.48 -7.70 -20.94
C ASN A 246 3.55 -7.58 -22.16
N ARG A 247 3.60 -6.44 -22.84
CA ARG A 247 2.80 -6.20 -24.05
C ARG A 247 3.56 -6.75 -25.24
N THR A 248 2.91 -7.59 -26.01
CA THR A 248 3.14 -7.67 -27.44
C THR A 248 2.49 -6.45 -28.08
N ASP A 249 3.18 -5.76 -28.99
CA ASP A 249 2.72 -4.52 -29.62
C ASP A 249 1.27 -4.67 -30.14
N GLY A 250 0.39 -3.78 -29.71
CA GLY A 250 -1.00 -3.70 -30.18
C GLY A 250 -2.08 -4.18 -29.17
N GLU A 251 -1.75 -4.86 -28.08
CA GLU A 251 -2.77 -5.27 -27.11
C GLU A 251 -3.21 -4.13 -26.18
N LYS A 252 -4.54 -3.90 -26.08
CA LYS A 252 -5.11 -2.99 -25.07
C LYS A 252 -4.92 -3.59 -23.67
N CYS A 253 -4.56 -2.75 -22.70
CA CYS A 253 -4.56 -3.19 -21.31
C CYS A 253 -5.95 -3.69 -20.92
N PRO A 254 -6.06 -4.88 -20.29
CA PRO A 254 -7.32 -5.32 -19.74
C PRO A 254 -7.79 -4.30 -18.68
N VAL A 255 -9.00 -3.79 -18.86
CA VAL A 255 -9.67 -2.97 -17.86
C VAL A 255 -10.11 -3.90 -16.74
N ARG A 256 -9.71 -3.63 -15.51
CA ARG A 256 -10.19 -4.32 -14.32
C ARG A 256 -11.01 -3.34 -13.49
N ASN A 257 -12.12 -3.81 -13.00
CA ASN A 257 -12.98 -3.02 -12.12
C ASN A 257 -12.48 -3.19 -10.69
N GLU A 258 -11.93 -2.10 -10.15
CA GLU A 258 -11.55 -2.01 -8.76
C GLU A 258 -12.76 -1.60 -7.93
N LEU A 259 -13.08 -2.37 -6.90
CA LEU A 259 -14.19 -2.12 -6.00
C LEU A 259 -13.69 -1.43 -4.74
N ILE A 260 -14.43 -0.42 -4.29
CA ILE A 260 -14.33 0.12 -2.94
C ILE A 260 -15.61 -0.30 -2.21
N LEU A 261 -15.44 -1.14 -1.21
CA LEU A 261 -16.48 -1.79 -0.44
C LEU A 261 -16.55 -1.15 0.93
N MET A 262 -17.74 -0.67 1.35
CA MET A 262 -17.89 0.08 2.59
C MET A 262 -19.08 -0.44 3.40
N ASN A 263 -18.90 -0.63 4.71
CA ASN A 263 -19.98 -0.97 5.64
C ASN A 263 -20.83 0.25 6.04
N TYR A 264 -20.66 1.38 5.37
CA TYR A 264 -21.37 2.64 5.57
C TYR A 264 -21.69 3.29 4.24
N LYS A 265 -22.73 4.13 4.20
CA LYS A 265 -23.08 4.93 3.02
C LYS A 265 -22.14 6.15 2.94
N PRO A 266 -21.36 6.33 1.85
CA PRO A 266 -20.49 7.50 1.70
C PRO A 266 -21.32 8.78 1.51
N ILE A 267 -20.82 9.92 2.01
CA ILE A 267 -21.49 11.21 1.92
C ILE A 267 -21.38 11.72 0.47
N GLY A 268 -22.52 12.13 -0.13
CA GLY A 268 -22.56 12.77 -1.45
C GLY A 268 -22.65 11.80 -2.65
N PHE A 269 -22.66 10.50 -2.43
CA PHE A 269 -22.97 9.52 -3.47
C PHE A 269 -24.46 9.13 -3.38
N GLU A 270 -25.31 9.81 -4.14
CA GLU A 270 -26.56 9.19 -4.58
C GLU A 270 -26.15 8.02 -5.47
N GLN A 271 -26.72 6.84 -5.21
CA GLN A 271 -26.51 5.69 -6.10
C GLN A 271 -26.73 6.14 -7.53
N LEU A 272 -25.67 6.19 -8.32
CA LEU A 272 -25.79 6.07 -9.75
C LEU A 272 -26.30 4.65 -9.98
N SER A 273 -27.62 4.50 -9.87
CA SER A 273 -28.34 3.33 -10.37
C SER A 273 -28.02 3.25 -11.85
N ILE A 274 -27.17 2.30 -12.19
CA ILE A 274 -26.95 1.89 -13.57
C ILE A 274 -28.27 1.27 -14.02
N VAL A 275 -28.99 2.01 -14.88
CA VAL A 275 -30.05 1.49 -15.71
C VAL A 275 -29.42 0.71 -16.85
#